data_f200650e2bf0c2e23018704652846305
#
_entry.id   f200650e2bf0c2e23018704652846305
#
_cell.length_a   1.000
_cell.length_b   1.000
_cell.length_c   1.000
_cell.angle_alpha   90.00
_cell.angle_beta   90.00
_cell.angle_gamma   90.00
#
_symmetry.space_group_name_H-M   'P 1'
#
loop_
_entity.id
_entity.type
_entity.pdbx_description
1 polymer ?
#
loop_
_entity_poly.entity_id
_entity_poly.type
_entity_poly.pdbx_seq_one_letter_code
_entity_poly.pdbx_strand_id
1 'polypeptide(L)'
;ELLEKGIFNSLFKELGVEFNKQEMRVTATSSVLNRFSAKSTPTDSRHFTTFVLDEAMLLTTRDKDWLDSVTSGQTGLKNSQFIAITTAQSNPQSRIFFERYQEYSKAIQLNDFDNYQRDLILVWEQDSDDEMLTDDFDIWIKSNPLLELESIKQSRISGLKIERQKNINSGSSEFMVKSMNRFVLNGTTDESFTTAELVEKAKVKKIPDNVISNVYIGLDLSKTGDNTGISTLYVQPDGHYYIQSYTFVPTYQQDHDILKKSDHDNIDYLQAEKLGRAYIATGDGIIDEDEVINWLIEHIQKLQEKYTVTFLYDSWGVDYIADSIDKALPNLIMLGVKQTTPYMSPPSIFTQQLLVENKLHFISDDNILESALLNARVTKNDYGIKVIKDTFSNKIDNLYSTLIAMFEAQYSLKDYSNNKDDSFFAGMNQQQIDNYYKEYKF
;
A
#
# COMPACT_ATOMS: atom_id res chain seq x y z
N GLU A 1 -9.36 20.42 -32.24
CA GLU A 1 -10.58 20.18 -33.07
C GLU A 1 -11.79 20.94 -32.52
N LEU A 2 -12.13 20.84 -31.21
CA LEU A 2 -13.26 21.60 -30.61
C LEU A 2 -13.01 23.12 -30.67
N LEU A 3 -11.80 23.58 -30.40
CA LEU A 3 -11.44 25.00 -30.50
C LEU A 3 -11.40 25.47 -31.95
N GLU A 4 -10.93 24.65 -32.88
CA GLU A 4 -10.83 24.95 -34.31
C GLU A 4 -12.19 24.99 -35.01
N LYS A 5 -13.15 24.16 -34.59
CA LYS A 5 -14.49 24.03 -35.17
C LYS A 5 -15.61 24.60 -34.29
N GLY A 6 -15.29 25.12 -33.13
CA GLY A 6 -16.24 25.64 -32.17
C GLY A 6 -16.76 27.05 -32.50
N ILE A 7 -17.66 27.55 -31.64
CA ILE A 7 -18.31 28.89 -31.77
C ILE A 7 -17.32 30.05 -31.79
N PHE A 8 -16.09 29.85 -31.26
CA PHE A 8 -15.04 30.87 -31.25
C PHE A 8 -14.13 30.86 -32.46
N ASN A 9 -14.36 30.02 -33.47
CA ASN A 9 -13.48 29.89 -34.63
C ASN A 9 -13.30 31.23 -35.38
N SER A 10 -14.36 32.02 -35.55
CA SER A 10 -14.27 33.35 -36.17
C SER A 10 -13.39 34.29 -35.40
N LEU A 11 -13.52 34.35 -34.07
CA LEU A 11 -12.69 35.14 -33.17
C LEU A 11 -11.23 34.69 -33.22
N PHE A 12 -10.98 33.40 -33.20
CA PHE A 12 -9.61 32.87 -33.28
C PHE A 12 -8.91 33.19 -34.59
N LYS A 13 -9.66 33.15 -35.70
CA LYS A 13 -9.12 33.59 -37.01
C LYS A 13 -8.83 35.10 -37.04
N GLU A 14 -9.68 35.92 -36.47
CA GLU A 14 -9.49 37.36 -36.37
C GLU A 14 -8.24 37.70 -35.50
N LEU A 15 -8.02 36.95 -34.41
CA LEU A 15 -6.87 37.10 -33.55
C LEU A 15 -5.59 36.44 -34.12
N GLY A 16 -5.61 35.86 -35.30
CA GLY A 16 -4.49 35.19 -35.92
C GLY A 16 -4.02 33.96 -35.15
N VAL A 17 -5.00 33.16 -34.66
CA VAL A 17 -4.69 31.89 -33.95
C VAL A 17 -4.51 30.76 -34.94
N GLU A 18 -3.35 30.16 -34.94
CA GLU A 18 -2.99 28.99 -35.75
C GLU A 18 -3.01 27.72 -34.87
N PHE A 19 -3.54 26.64 -35.44
CA PHE A 19 -3.63 25.34 -34.75
C PHE A 19 -2.82 24.29 -35.50
N ASN A 20 -2.01 23.53 -34.79
CA ASN A 20 -1.47 22.27 -35.26
C ASN A 20 -1.75 21.13 -34.27
N LYS A 21 -1.25 19.93 -34.52
CA LYS A 21 -1.52 18.75 -33.65
C LYS A 21 -0.96 18.87 -32.22
N GLN A 22 0.05 19.70 -32.02
CA GLN A 22 0.80 19.78 -30.77
C GLN A 22 0.67 21.13 -30.07
N GLU A 23 0.43 22.20 -30.81
CA GLU A 23 0.41 23.57 -30.26
C GLU A 23 -0.70 24.44 -30.89
N MET A 24 -1.09 25.42 -30.12
CA MET A 24 -1.88 26.56 -30.58
C MET A 24 -1.00 27.82 -30.45
N ARG A 25 -0.89 28.59 -31.52
CA ARG A 25 -0.04 29.79 -31.58
C ARG A 25 -0.88 31.02 -31.94
N VAL A 26 -0.62 32.12 -31.22
CA VAL A 26 -1.18 33.44 -31.55
C VAL A 26 -0.08 34.24 -32.21
N THR A 27 -0.19 34.48 -33.53
CA THR A 27 0.84 35.14 -34.33
C THR A 27 1.14 36.58 -33.90
N ALA A 28 0.11 37.33 -33.51
CA ALA A 28 0.21 38.73 -33.10
C ALA A 28 1.08 38.94 -31.84
N THR A 29 1.07 37.99 -30.92
CA THR A 29 1.79 38.09 -29.63
C THR A 29 2.95 37.07 -29.52
N SER A 30 3.12 36.20 -30.50
CA SER A 30 4.03 35.05 -30.45
C SER A 30 3.76 34.10 -29.27
N SER A 31 2.58 34.17 -28.69
CA SER A 31 2.19 33.29 -27.58
C SER A 31 1.91 31.89 -28.09
N VAL A 32 2.30 30.90 -27.31
CA VAL A 32 2.14 29.48 -27.67
C VAL A 32 1.53 28.70 -26.48
N LEU A 33 0.49 27.91 -26.77
CA LEU A 33 -0.05 26.92 -25.84
C LEU A 33 0.36 25.53 -26.30
N ASN A 34 1.14 24.85 -25.48
CA ASN A 34 1.62 23.49 -25.72
C ASN A 34 1.05 22.51 -24.69
N ARG A 35 0.85 21.27 -25.12
CA ARG A 35 0.53 20.17 -24.22
C ARG A 35 1.81 19.35 -23.95
N PHE A 36 2.03 19.02 -22.69
CA PHE A 36 3.17 18.23 -22.23
C PHE A 36 2.68 16.97 -21.49
N SER A 37 3.55 15.96 -21.46
CA SER A 37 3.39 14.79 -20.60
C SER A 37 4.56 14.74 -19.61
N ALA A 38 4.28 14.53 -18.34
CA ALA A 38 5.28 14.41 -17.29
C ALA A 38 6.37 13.36 -17.58
N LYS A 39 6.04 12.33 -18.36
CA LYS A 39 6.95 11.19 -18.64
C LYS A 39 7.81 11.35 -19.90
N SER A 40 7.52 12.30 -20.78
CA SER A 40 8.09 12.29 -22.15
C SER A 40 8.76 13.56 -22.59
N THR A 41 8.69 14.64 -21.82
CA THR A 41 9.18 15.95 -22.27
C THR A 41 10.11 16.58 -21.25
N PRO A 42 11.41 16.83 -21.59
CA PRO A 42 12.28 17.62 -20.76
C PRO A 42 11.69 19.02 -20.57
N THR A 43 11.52 19.44 -19.32
CA THR A 43 11.02 20.77 -18.95
C THR A 43 12.12 21.73 -18.56
N ASP A 44 13.34 21.21 -18.39
CA ASP A 44 14.52 22.01 -18.10
C ASP A 44 14.73 23.11 -19.13
N SER A 45 15.04 24.30 -18.65
CA SER A 45 15.26 25.50 -19.46
C SER A 45 14.01 26.06 -20.15
N ARG A 46 12.81 25.64 -19.80
CA ARG A 46 11.56 26.23 -20.27
C ARG A 46 10.98 27.19 -19.23
N HIS A 47 10.54 28.34 -19.70
CA HIS A 47 9.95 29.39 -18.87
C HIS A 47 8.47 29.58 -19.25
N PHE A 48 7.58 28.98 -18.45
CA PHE A 48 6.14 29.08 -18.69
C PHE A 48 5.55 30.27 -17.95
N THR A 49 4.89 31.18 -18.65
CA THR A 49 4.11 32.26 -18.02
C THR A 49 2.87 31.70 -17.30
N THR A 50 2.24 30.70 -17.90
CA THR A 50 1.14 29.97 -17.28
C THR A 50 1.39 28.47 -17.45
N PHE A 51 1.31 27.72 -16.37
CA PHE A 51 1.39 26.26 -16.40
C PHE A 51 0.13 25.71 -15.74
N VAL A 52 -0.59 24.84 -16.47
CA VAL A 52 -1.77 24.14 -15.98
C VAL A 52 -1.42 22.67 -15.81
N LEU A 53 -1.51 22.18 -14.58
CA LEU A 53 -1.34 20.80 -14.22
C LEU A 53 -2.71 20.18 -13.99
N ASP A 54 -3.12 19.32 -14.90
CA ASP A 54 -4.35 18.56 -14.80
C ASP A 54 -4.09 17.24 -14.07
N GLU A 55 -5.06 16.78 -13.27
CA GLU A 55 -4.96 15.60 -12.43
C GLU A 55 -3.75 15.62 -11.48
N ALA A 56 -3.49 16.77 -10.87
CA ALA A 56 -2.31 17.01 -10.02
C ALA A 56 -2.12 15.96 -8.91
N MET A 57 -3.23 15.42 -8.37
CA MET A 57 -3.18 14.38 -7.32
C MET A 57 -2.64 13.03 -7.80
N LEU A 58 -2.48 12.82 -9.10
CA LEU A 58 -1.83 11.61 -9.62
C LEU A 58 -0.31 11.64 -9.49
N LEU A 59 0.28 12.81 -9.27
CA LEU A 59 1.74 12.92 -9.09
C LEU A 59 2.16 12.36 -7.74
N THR A 60 3.21 11.54 -7.81
CA THR A 60 3.84 10.89 -6.67
C THR A 60 5.17 11.56 -6.32
N THR A 61 5.78 11.19 -5.21
CA THR A 61 7.11 11.66 -4.81
C THR A 61 8.19 11.47 -5.89
N ARG A 62 8.01 10.51 -6.80
CA ARG A 62 8.92 10.28 -7.96
C ARG A 62 8.84 11.38 -9.01
N ASP A 63 7.73 12.11 -9.06
CA ASP A 63 7.50 13.17 -10.03
C ASP A 63 7.95 14.53 -9.49
N LYS A 64 8.54 14.58 -8.28
CA LYS A 64 8.92 15.81 -7.59
C LYS A 64 9.96 16.61 -8.40
N ASP A 65 11.03 15.97 -8.85
CA ASP A 65 12.10 16.64 -9.60
C ASP A 65 11.56 17.28 -10.90
N TRP A 66 10.64 16.59 -11.56
CA TRP A 66 9.98 17.15 -12.75
C TRP A 66 9.12 18.37 -12.39
N LEU A 67 8.33 18.29 -11.30
CA LEU A 67 7.50 19.40 -10.84
C LEU A 67 8.35 20.60 -10.43
N ASP A 68 9.44 20.36 -9.71
CA ASP A 68 10.40 21.38 -9.28
C ASP A 68 11.09 22.05 -10.48
N SER A 69 11.42 21.31 -11.52
CA SER A 69 11.93 21.85 -12.79
C SER A 69 10.94 22.82 -13.45
N VAL A 70 9.66 22.45 -13.50
CA VAL A 70 8.60 23.31 -14.06
C VAL A 70 8.41 24.58 -13.22
N THR A 71 8.32 24.46 -11.90
CA THR A 71 8.04 25.59 -11.02
C THR A 71 9.23 26.54 -10.88
N SER A 72 10.46 26.02 -10.87
CA SER A 72 11.68 26.83 -10.86
C SER A 72 11.82 27.71 -12.11
N GLY A 73 11.40 27.21 -13.27
CA GLY A 73 11.37 27.96 -14.53
C GLY A 73 10.43 29.18 -14.50
N GLN A 74 9.50 29.25 -13.54
CA GLN A 74 8.58 30.38 -13.38
C GLN A 74 9.09 31.46 -12.41
N THR A 75 10.08 31.16 -11.59
CA THR A 75 10.52 32.03 -10.46
C THR A 75 10.99 33.42 -10.92
N GLY A 76 11.58 33.54 -12.11
CA GLY A 76 12.06 34.82 -12.65
C GLY A 76 11.05 35.60 -13.48
N LEU A 77 9.84 35.07 -13.68
CA LEU A 77 8.83 35.66 -14.54
C LEU A 77 7.87 36.56 -13.76
N LYS A 78 7.59 37.75 -14.27
CA LYS A 78 6.51 38.60 -13.77
C LYS A 78 5.17 38.00 -14.21
N ASN A 79 4.21 37.95 -13.27
CA ASN A 79 2.85 37.46 -13.53
C ASN A 79 2.78 35.99 -13.98
N SER A 80 3.72 35.17 -13.56
CA SER A 80 3.62 33.71 -13.78
C SER A 80 2.47 33.13 -12.95
N GLN A 81 1.79 32.15 -13.51
CA GLN A 81 0.70 31.41 -12.86
C GLN A 81 0.95 29.91 -12.92
N PHE A 82 0.80 29.26 -11.79
CA PHE A 82 0.72 27.81 -11.69
C PHE A 82 -0.71 27.43 -11.28
N ILE A 83 -1.37 26.64 -12.07
CA ILE A 83 -2.76 26.19 -11.86
C ILE A 83 -2.74 24.69 -11.72
N ALA A 84 -3.12 24.14 -10.57
CA ALA A 84 -3.30 22.72 -10.35
C ALA A 84 -4.79 22.40 -10.25
N ILE A 85 -5.24 21.47 -11.06
CA ILE A 85 -6.63 20.99 -11.08
C ILE A 85 -6.62 19.50 -10.78
N THR A 86 -7.48 19.06 -9.86
CA THR A 86 -7.50 17.65 -9.49
C THR A 86 -8.80 17.25 -8.78
N THR A 87 -8.98 15.95 -8.64
CA THR A 87 -10.01 15.32 -7.78
C THR A 87 -9.35 14.56 -6.65
N ALA A 88 -10.13 14.21 -5.63
CA ALA A 88 -9.70 13.33 -4.56
C ALA A 88 -9.21 11.98 -5.10
N GLN A 89 -8.41 11.28 -4.31
CA GLN A 89 -7.88 9.95 -4.61
C GLN A 89 -8.03 9.03 -3.40
N SER A 90 -8.03 7.73 -3.65
CA SER A 90 -7.85 6.73 -2.62
C SER A 90 -6.36 6.66 -2.23
N ASN A 91 -6.08 6.48 -0.94
CA ASN A 91 -4.71 6.37 -0.41
C ASN A 91 -3.77 7.51 -0.87
N PRO A 92 -4.10 8.76 -0.57
CA PRO A 92 -3.40 9.92 -1.10
C PRO A 92 -2.04 10.20 -0.43
N GLN A 93 -1.62 9.46 0.60
CA GLN A 93 -0.44 9.74 1.44
C GLN A 93 0.87 9.81 0.64
N SER A 94 0.96 9.10 -0.49
CA SER A 94 2.14 9.14 -1.37
C SER A 94 2.06 10.20 -2.47
N ARG A 95 1.05 11.07 -2.44
CA ARG A 95 0.78 12.07 -3.47
C ARG A 95 1.30 13.44 -3.04
N ILE A 96 2.08 14.10 -3.91
CA ILE A 96 2.70 15.41 -3.62
C ILE A 96 1.65 16.47 -3.24
N PHE A 97 0.51 16.47 -3.94
CA PHE A 97 -0.52 17.48 -3.72
C PHE A 97 -1.43 17.20 -2.52
N PHE A 98 -1.33 16.01 -1.89
CA PHE A 98 -2.12 15.71 -0.71
C PHE A 98 -1.66 16.50 0.52
N GLU A 99 -0.35 16.66 0.72
CA GLU A 99 0.20 17.53 1.78
C GLU A 99 -0.29 18.96 1.63
N ARG A 100 -0.23 19.53 0.41
CA ARG A 100 -0.76 20.87 0.12
C ARG A 100 -2.27 20.97 0.39
N TYR A 101 -3.03 19.95 0.01
CA TYR A 101 -4.47 19.90 0.34
C TYR A 101 -4.69 19.95 1.85
N GLN A 102 -3.93 19.20 2.63
CA GLN A 102 -4.04 19.22 4.10
C GLN A 102 -3.68 20.60 4.70
N GLU A 103 -2.61 21.21 4.22
CA GLU A 103 -2.21 22.56 4.63
C GLU A 103 -3.30 23.59 4.29
N TYR A 104 -3.83 23.56 3.08
CA TYR A 104 -4.87 24.48 2.63
C TYR A 104 -6.20 24.24 3.37
N SER A 105 -6.60 23.01 3.58
CA SER A 105 -7.79 22.68 4.36
C SER A 105 -7.67 23.21 5.79
N LYS A 106 -6.49 23.08 6.40
CA LYS A 106 -6.22 23.63 7.72
C LYS A 106 -6.25 25.17 7.73
N ALA A 107 -5.67 25.81 6.71
CA ALA A 107 -5.71 27.26 6.57
C ALA A 107 -7.15 27.79 6.42
N ILE A 108 -8.00 27.09 5.65
CA ILE A 108 -9.42 27.41 5.50
C ILE A 108 -10.15 27.26 6.83
N GLN A 109 -9.96 26.13 7.53
CA GLN A 109 -10.63 25.87 8.83
C GLN A 109 -10.25 26.89 9.91
N LEU A 110 -8.98 27.29 9.95
CA LEU A 110 -8.48 28.26 10.92
C LEU A 110 -8.65 29.72 10.47
N ASN A 111 -9.09 29.97 9.24
CA ASN A 111 -9.13 31.28 8.60
C ASN A 111 -7.76 31.99 8.65
N ASP A 112 -6.67 31.23 8.48
CA ASP A 112 -5.28 31.70 8.53
C ASP A 112 -4.64 31.56 7.15
N PHE A 113 -4.55 32.66 6.42
CA PHE A 113 -4.00 32.75 5.07
C PHE A 113 -2.69 33.51 4.97
N ASP A 114 -2.04 33.82 6.08
CA ASP A 114 -0.85 34.69 6.11
C ASP A 114 0.28 34.14 5.22
N ASN A 115 0.43 32.84 5.14
CA ASN A 115 1.41 32.15 4.30
C ASN A 115 0.95 31.93 2.85
N TYR A 116 -0.33 32.18 2.53
CA TYR A 116 -0.96 31.82 1.25
C TYR A 116 -1.55 33.01 0.50
N GLN A 117 -1.05 34.24 0.75
CA GLN A 117 -1.57 35.50 0.17
C GLN A 117 -1.55 35.56 -1.37
N ARG A 118 -0.78 34.67 -2.03
CA ARG A 118 -0.70 34.57 -3.48
C ARG A 118 -1.41 33.36 -4.05
N ASP A 119 -2.04 32.56 -3.19
CA ASP A 119 -2.68 31.32 -3.56
C ASP A 119 -4.20 31.52 -3.62
N LEU A 120 -4.80 31.11 -4.73
CA LEU A 120 -6.24 30.94 -4.82
C LEU A 120 -6.57 29.47 -4.59
N ILE A 121 -7.28 29.19 -3.49
CA ILE A 121 -7.63 27.85 -3.08
C ILE A 121 -9.14 27.68 -3.22
N LEU A 122 -9.56 26.72 -4.06
CA LEU A 122 -10.96 26.38 -4.29
C LEU A 122 -11.12 24.87 -4.09
N VAL A 123 -11.99 24.48 -3.14
CA VAL A 123 -12.24 23.08 -2.80
C VAL A 123 -13.75 22.84 -2.82
N TRP A 124 -14.19 21.82 -3.56
CA TRP A 124 -15.55 21.34 -3.61
C TRP A 124 -15.58 19.87 -3.17
N GLU A 125 -15.89 19.63 -1.91
CA GLU A 125 -15.91 18.29 -1.33
C GLU A 125 -17.06 18.14 -0.34
N GLN A 126 -17.38 16.90 0.05
CA GLN A 126 -18.29 16.63 1.16
C GLN A 126 -17.53 16.75 2.49
N ASP A 127 -18.19 17.22 3.55
CA ASP A 127 -17.56 17.40 4.87
C ASP A 127 -17.43 16.08 5.63
N SER A 128 -18.32 15.11 5.38
CA SER A 128 -18.32 13.81 6.05
C SER A 128 -18.80 12.67 5.16
N ASP A 129 -18.51 11.45 5.57
CA ASP A 129 -18.98 10.24 4.88
C ASP A 129 -20.50 10.08 4.98
N ASP A 130 -21.12 10.54 6.07
CA ASP A 130 -22.58 10.47 6.29
C ASP A 130 -23.33 11.33 5.25
N GLU A 131 -22.77 12.44 4.81
CA GLU A 131 -23.37 13.30 3.77
C GLU A 131 -23.49 12.59 2.42
N MET A 132 -22.62 11.63 2.14
CA MET A 132 -22.69 10.85 0.89
C MET A 132 -23.74 9.75 0.94
N LEU A 133 -24.08 9.28 2.13
CA LEU A 133 -25.06 8.22 2.37
C LEU A 133 -26.48 8.75 2.53
N THR A 134 -26.65 10.06 2.74
CA THR A 134 -27.99 10.67 2.89
C THR A 134 -28.81 10.63 1.62
N ASP A 135 -30.14 10.68 1.75
CA ASP A 135 -31.08 10.89 0.64
C ASP A 135 -31.44 12.38 0.46
N ASP A 136 -30.80 13.27 1.23
CA ASP A 136 -30.82 14.71 0.98
C ASP A 136 -29.77 15.07 -0.11
N PHE A 137 -30.22 15.05 -1.35
CA PHE A 137 -29.33 15.25 -2.50
C PHE A 137 -28.90 16.72 -2.71
N ASP A 138 -29.53 17.65 -2.02
CA ASP A 138 -29.09 19.05 -2.04
C ASP A 138 -27.75 19.25 -1.32
N ILE A 139 -27.42 18.38 -0.35
CA ILE A 139 -26.11 18.37 0.30
C ILE A 139 -24.97 18.03 -0.71
N TRP A 140 -25.26 17.28 -1.75
CA TRP A 140 -24.27 16.88 -2.76
C TRP A 140 -23.77 18.05 -3.63
N ILE A 141 -24.42 19.22 -3.56
CA ILE A 141 -23.96 20.46 -4.20
C ILE A 141 -22.55 20.84 -3.75
N LYS A 142 -22.17 20.54 -2.50
CA LYS A 142 -20.84 20.83 -1.97
C LYS A 142 -19.72 20.27 -2.86
N SER A 143 -19.85 19.05 -3.36
CA SER A 143 -18.88 18.41 -4.25
C SER A 143 -19.28 18.45 -5.73
N ASN A 144 -20.54 18.79 -6.03
CA ASN A 144 -21.09 18.84 -7.38
C ASN A 144 -21.82 20.17 -7.64
N PRO A 145 -21.09 21.31 -7.77
CA PRO A 145 -21.70 22.64 -7.86
C PRO A 145 -22.60 22.79 -9.08
N LEU A 146 -22.46 21.99 -10.13
CA LEU A 146 -23.37 21.97 -11.28
C LEU A 146 -24.80 21.56 -10.92
N LEU A 147 -25.06 20.99 -9.74
CA LEU A 147 -26.40 20.70 -9.24
C LEU A 147 -27.21 21.98 -8.94
N GLU A 148 -26.60 23.15 -8.88
CA GLU A 148 -27.30 24.42 -8.81
C GLU A 148 -28.03 24.80 -10.13
N LEU A 149 -27.64 24.17 -11.24
CA LEU A 149 -28.25 24.42 -12.53
C LEU A 149 -29.53 23.56 -12.71
N GLU A 150 -30.69 24.15 -12.56
CA GLU A 150 -31.98 23.48 -12.67
C GLU A 150 -32.13 22.65 -13.97
N SER A 151 -31.52 23.09 -15.07
CA SER A 151 -31.61 22.41 -16.37
C SER A 151 -30.98 21.00 -16.38
N ILE A 152 -30.04 20.71 -15.50
CA ILE A 152 -29.33 19.43 -15.45
C ILE A 152 -29.47 18.73 -14.10
N LYS A 153 -29.99 19.42 -13.06
CA LYS A 153 -30.05 18.93 -11.67
C LYS A 153 -30.64 17.52 -11.58
N GLN A 154 -31.84 17.32 -12.12
CA GLN A 154 -32.54 16.03 -12.02
C GLN A 154 -31.80 14.89 -12.73
N SER A 155 -31.26 15.15 -13.91
CA SER A 155 -30.48 14.19 -14.67
C SER A 155 -29.19 13.81 -13.92
N ARG A 156 -28.51 14.81 -13.38
CA ARG A 156 -27.24 14.59 -12.64
C ARG A 156 -27.46 13.81 -11.34
N ILE A 157 -28.48 14.17 -10.54
CA ILE A 157 -28.86 13.43 -9.32
C ILE A 157 -29.18 11.97 -9.67
N SER A 158 -29.93 11.72 -10.74
CA SER A 158 -30.26 10.35 -11.16
C SER A 158 -29.00 9.54 -11.51
N GLY A 159 -28.03 10.15 -12.19
CA GLY A 159 -26.73 9.53 -12.47
C GLY A 159 -25.95 9.19 -11.19
N LEU A 160 -25.83 10.16 -10.28
CA LEU A 160 -25.13 9.98 -9.02
C LEU A 160 -25.76 8.91 -8.12
N LYS A 161 -27.09 8.78 -8.11
CA LYS A 161 -27.80 7.70 -7.40
C LYS A 161 -27.42 6.31 -7.94
N ILE A 162 -27.35 6.18 -9.27
CA ILE A 162 -26.94 4.91 -9.91
C ILE A 162 -25.49 4.57 -9.56
N GLU A 163 -24.60 5.55 -9.59
CA GLU A 163 -23.20 5.39 -9.22
C GLU A 163 -23.07 4.98 -7.74
N ARG A 164 -23.80 5.67 -6.84
CA ARG A 164 -23.85 5.31 -5.42
C ARG A 164 -24.28 3.85 -5.22
N GLN A 165 -25.37 3.43 -5.89
CA GLN A 165 -25.88 2.07 -5.74
C GLN A 165 -24.91 1.02 -6.27
N LYS A 166 -24.21 1.29 -7.37
CA LYS A 166 -23.17 0.40 -7.89
C LYS A 166 -22.03 0.24 -6.89
N ASN A 167 -21.61 1.34 -6.26
CA ASN A 167 -20.55 1.32 -5.27
C ASN A 167 -20.93 0.56 -4.00
N ILE A 168 -22.16 0.76 -3.49
CA ILE A 168 -22.68 -0.02 -2.35
C ILE A 168 -22.67 -1.52 -2.68
N ASN A 169 -23.10 -1.90 -3.88
CA ASN A 169 -23.16 -3.31 -4.29
C ASN A 169 -21.78 -3.94 -4.49
N SER A 170 -20.79 -3.16 -4.92
CA SER A 170 -19.41 -3.62 -5.17
C SER A 170 -18.48 -3.46 -3.99
N GLY A 171 -18.88 -2.69 -2.95
CA GLY A 171 -18.00 -2.29 -1.83
C GLY A 171 -16.87 -1.31 -2.25
N SER A 172 -16.92 -0.74 -3.45
CA SER A 172 -15.91 0.17 -4.00
C SER A 172 -16.00 1.56 -3.38
N SER A 173 -14.90 2.30 -3.33
CA SER A 173 -14.88 3.72 -2.90
C SER A 173 -14.95 4.72 -4.05
N GLU A 174 -15.11 4.26 -5.30
CA GLU A 174 -15.06 5.15 -6.47
C GLU A 174 -16.08 6.28 -6.41
N PHE A 175 -17.30 6.01 -5.94
CA PHE A 175 -18.32 7.03 -5.78
C PHE A 175 -17.87 8.12 -4.79
N MET A 176 -17.29 7.74 -3.65
CA MET A 176 -16.77 8.67 -2.64
C MET A 176 -15.67 9.55 -3.22
N VAL A 177 -14.73 8.92 -3.93
CA VAL A 177 -13.55 9.59 -4.47
C VAL A 177 -13.89 10.46 -5.68
N LYS A 178 -14.52 9.88 -6.72
CA LYS A 178 -14.70 10.55 -8.02
C LYS A 178 -15.95 11.39 -8.10
N SER A 179 -17.03 10.97 -7.44
CA SER A 179 -18.32 11.65 -7.54
C SER A 179 -18.57 12.61 -6.39
N MET A 180 -18.06 12.28 -5.19
CA MET A 180 -18.22 13.12 -4.00
C MET A 180 -16.93 13.88 -3.61
N ASN A 181 -15.86 13.72 -4.40
CA ASN A 181 -14.58 14.37 -4.24
C ASN A 181 -14.01 14.24 -2.82
N ARG A 182 -14.16 13.06 -2.21
CA ARG A 182 -13.76 12.76 -0.86
C ARG A 182 -12.50 11.89 -0.85
N PHE A 183 -11.47 12.30 -0.11
CA PHE A 183 -10.30 11.44 0.09
C PHE A 183 -10.68 10.25 0.96
N VAL A 184 -10.36 9.06 0.49
CA VAL A 184 -10.49 7.84 1.29
C VAL A 184 -9.13 7.52 1.89
N LEU A 185 -9.03 7.82 3.18
CA LEU A 185 -7.85 7.52 4.00
C LEU A 185 -8.07 6.16 4.66
N ASN A 186 -7.24 5.21 4.30
CA ASN A 186 -7.18 3.89 4.96
C ASN A 186 -8.48 3.07 5.02
N GLY A 187 -8.67 2.22 4.06
CA GLY A 187 -9.18 0.89 4.33
C GLY A 187 -10.67 0.63 4.34
N THR A 188 -11.46 1.28 3.48
CA THR A 188 -12.77 0.74 3.08
C THR A 188 -12.87 0.58 1.57
N THR A 189 -11.76 0.28 0.91
CA THR A 189 -11.76 -0.08 -0.51
C THR A 189 -11.58 -1.57 -0.65
N ASP A 190 -12.19 -2.17 -1.65
CA ASP A 190 -11.93 -3.56 -2.09
C ASP A 190 -10.44 -3.87 -2.31
N GLU A 191 -9.58 -2.87 -2.20
CA GLU A 191 -8.14 -2.94 -2.41
C GLU A 191 -7.33 -3.04 -1.10
N SER A 192 -7.90 -2.73 0.07
CA SER A 192 -7.17 -2.88 1.34
C SER A 192 -7.17 -4.32 1.80
N PHE A 193 -6.01 -4.78 2.32
CA PHE A 193 -5.92 -6.13 2.89
C PHE A 193 -6.79 -6.28 4.13
N THR A 194 -6.82 -5.25 4.98
CA THR A 194 -7.63 -5.21 6.22
C THR A 194 -7.96 -3.77 6.62
N THR A 195 -8.70 -3.57 7.69
CA THR A 195 -9.06 -2.26 8.23
C THR A 195 -8.33 -1.97 9.54
N ALA A 196 -8.15 -0.68 9.88
CA ALA A 196 -7.54 -0.27 11.15
C ALA A 196 -8.31 -0.80 12.37
N GLU A 197 -9.65 -0.89 12.28
CA GLU A 197 -10.47 -1.44 13.35
C GLU A 197 -10.17 -2.92 13.62
N LEU A 198 -10.03 -3.74 12.57
CA LEU A 198 -9.69 -5.16 12.70
C LEU A 198 -8.27 -5.36 13.20
N VAL A 199 -7.32 -4.51 12.76
CA VAL A 199 -5.95 -4.52 13.25
C VAL A 199 -5.89 -4.19 14.74
N GLU A 200 -6.63 -3.19 15.20
CA GLU A 200 -6.68 -2.83 16.62
C GLU A 200 -7.28 -3.95 17.49
N LYS A 201 -8.34 -4.62 17.00
CA LYS A 201 -8.94 -5.78 17.69
C LYS A 201 -8.02 -6.99 17.78
N ALA A 202 -7.10 -7.13 16.82
CA ALA A 202 -6.15 -8.24 16.78
C ALA A 202 -5.01 -8.12 17.78
N LYS A 203 -4.80 -6.97 18.41
CA LYS A 203 -3.70 -6.71 19.35
C LYS A 203 -3.88 -7.45 20.67
N VAL A 204 -2.83 -8.16 21.11
CA VAL A 204 -2.77 -8.85 22.41
C VAL A 204 -1.48 -8.51 23.14
N LYS A 205 -1.49 -8.61 24.48
CA LYS A 205 -0.30 -8.33 25.30
C LYS A 205 0.71 -9.49 25.34
N LYS A 206 0.25 -10.71 25.16
CA LYS A 206 1.08 -11.92 25.16
C LYS A 206 0.43 -13.05 24.38
N ILE A 207 1.25 -13.97 23.89
CA ILE A 207 0.79 -15.23 23.29
C ILE A 207 0.39 -16.16 24.42
N PRO A 208 -0.77 -16.83 24.35
CA PRO A 208 -1.20 -17.82 25.34
C PRO A 208 -0.28 -19.04 25.37
N ASP A 209 -0.18 -19.69 26.53
CA ASP A 209 0.67 -20.86 26.71
C ASP A 209 0.03 -22.17 26.18
N ASN A 210 -1.27 -22.18 25.87
CA ASN A 210 -2.03 -23.34 25.42
C ASN A 210 -2.09 -23.48 23.89
N VAL A 211 -1.00 -23.20 23.20
CA VAL A 211 -0.89 -23.42 21.75
C VAL A 211 -0.76 -24.91 21.43
N ILE A 212 -1.13 -25.32 20.22
CA ILE A 212 -0.90 -26.67 19.74
C ILE A 212 0.60 -26.92 19.56
N SER A 213 0.99 -28.20 19.45
CA SER A 213 2.42 -28.57 19.36
C SER A 213 3.13 -28.04 18.13
N ASN A 214 2.40 -27.67 17.05
CA ASN A 214 2.99 -27.23 15.79
C ASN A 214 3.07 -25.70 15.76
N VAL A 215 4.27 -25.18 15.45
CA VAL A 215 4.58 -23.77 15.25
C VAL A 215 5.17 -23.59 13.87
N TYR A 216 4.76 -22.54 13.17
CA TYR A 216 5.17 -22.29 11.79
C TYR A 216 5.98 -20.99 11.75
N ILE A 217 7.15 -21.04 11.09
CA ILE A 217 8.00 -19.86 10.90
C ILE A 217 8.04 -19.56 9.42
N GLY A 218 7.72 -18.33 9.04
CA GLY A 218 7.83 -17.83 7.66
C GLY A 218 8.95 -16.81 7.54
N LEU A 219 9.74 -16.92 6.49
CA LEU A 219 10.81 -15.99 6.11
C LEU A 219 10.50 -15.35 4.76
N ASP A 220 10.49 -14.02 4.73
CA ASP A 220 10.51 -13.19 3.52
C ASP A 220 11.83 -12.41 3.50
N LEU A 221 12.76 -12.78 2.60
CA LEU A 221 14.12 -12.28 2.58
C LEU A 221 14.28 -11.08 1.64
N SER A 222 14.90 -10.03 2.13
CA SER A 222 15.47 -8.94 1.34
C SER A 222 16.85 -8.55 1.87
N LYS A 223 17.70 -7.91 1.04
CA LYS A 223 19.08 -7.56 1.45
C LYS A 223 19.32 -6.06 1.58
N THR A 224 18.79 -5.24 0.69
CA THR A 224 19.24 -3.86 0.53
C THR A 224 18.14 -2.80 0.54
N GLY A 225 16.91 -3.13 0.22
CA GLY A 225 15.85 -2.14 0.02
C GLY A 225 14.67 -2.34 0.94
N ASP A 226 14.03 -3.51 0.82
CA ASP A 226 12.94 -3.91 1.71
C ASP A 226 13.52 -4.59 2.97
N ASN A 227 12.71 -4.72 4.01
CA ASN A 227 13.11 -5.40 5.23
C ASN A 227 13.13 -6.92 5.00
N THR A 228 13.88 -7.65 5.81
CA THR A 228 13.70 -9.11 5.94
C THR A 228 12.75 -9.37 7.08
N GLY A 229 11.57 -9.90 6.75
CA GLY A 229 10.53 -10.25 7.71
C GLY A 229 10.59 -11.72 8.13
N ILE A 230 10.45 -11.97 9.43
CA ILE A 230 10.31 -13.32 10.00
C ILE A 230 9.05 -13.31 10.86
N SER A 231 8.15 -14.24 10.64
CA SER A 231 6.94 -14.41 11.44
C SER A 231 6.85 -15.80 12.04
N THR A 232 6.70 -15.87 13.35
CA THR A 232 6.40 -17.12 14.07
C THR A 232 4.92 -17.17 14.37
N LEU A 233 4.23 -18.19 13.87
CA LEU A 233 2.80 -18.39 13.96
C LEU A 233 2.48 -19.54 14.92
N TYR A 234 1.73 -19.22 15.96
CA TYR A 234 1.24 -20.16 16.98
C TYR A 234 -0.23 -20.40 16.79
N VAL A 235 -0.66 -21.65 16.81
CA VAL A 235 -2.07 -22.04 16.62
C VAL A 235 -2.63 -22.59 17.91
N GLN A 236 -3.83 -22.13 18.32
CA GLN A 236 -4.57 -22.71 19.44
C GLN A 236 -5.57 -23.76 19.00
N PRO A 237 -5.91 -24.73 19.86
CA PRO A 237 -6.88 -25.78 19.54
C PRO A 237 -8.29 -25.26 19.25
N ASP A 238 -8.65 -24.07 19.72
CA ASP A 238 -9.93 -23.40 19.52
C ASP A 238 -10.01 -22.59 18.21
N GLY A 239 -8.92 -22.57 17.42
CA GLY A 239 -8.88 -21.92 16.12
C GLY A 239 -8.38 -20.48 16.14
N HIS A 240 -7.78 -20.03 17.25
CA HIS A 240 -7.09 -18.76 17.30
C HIS A 240 -5.62 -18.90 16.87
N TYR A 241 -5.13 -17.90 16.13
CA TYR A 241 -3.77 -17.82 15.60
C TYR A 241 -3.06 -16.59 16.19
N TYR A 242 -1.82 -16.77 16.63
CA TYR A 242 -1.02 -15.71 17.23
C TYR A 242 0.29 -15.53 16.48
N ILE A 243 0.63 -14.28 16.16
CA ILE A 243 1.83 -13.92 15.42
C ILE A 243 2.81 -13.23 16.36
N GLN A 244 4.06 -13.63 16.26
CA GLN A 244 5.21 -12.91 16.79
C GLN A 244 6.15 -12.65 15.62
N SER A 245 6.37 -11.39 15.24
CA SER A 245 7.28 -11.07 14.15
C SER A 245 8.62 -10.54 14.63
N TYR A 246 9.61 -10.67 13.76
CA TYR A 246 10.95 -10.10 13.91
C TYR A 246 11.43 -9.57 12.56
N THR A 247 12.22 -8.51 12.57
CA THR A 247 12.56 -7.82 11.32
C THR A 247 14.05 -7.46 11.29
N PHE A 248 14.74 -7.78 10.20
CA PHE A 248 16.04 -7.21 9.89
C PHE A 248 15.84 -6.00 8.98
N VAL A 249 16.40 -4.86 9.37
CA VAL A 249 16.15 -3.56 8.75
C VAL A 249 17.41 -3.05 8.06
N PRO A 250 17.45 -2.99 6.71
CA PRO A 250 18.59 -2.42 5.99
C PRO A 250 18.54 -0.88 6.03
N THR A 251 19.71 -0.24 6.02
CA THR A 251 19.84 1.22 5.98
C THR A 251 20.60 1.73 4.74
N TYR A 252 21.07 0.82 3.89
CA TYR A 252 21.90 1.11 2.72
C TYR A 252 21.30 2.18 1.80
N GLN A 253 20.01 2.08 1.48
CA GLN A 253 19.34 3.02 0.55
C GLN A 253 19.04 4.40 1.17
N GLN A 254 19.14 4.54 2.48
CA GLN A 254 18.90 5.79 3.22
C GLN A 254 20.20 6.36 3.81
N ASP A 255 21.29 6.29 3.05
CA ASP A 255 22.61 6.81 3.44
C ASP A 255 23.12 6.22 4.78
N HIS A 256 22.77 5.00 5.10
CA HIS A 256 23.09 4.31 6.38
C HIS A 256 22.48 4.99 7.61
N ASP A 257 21.42 5.78 7.43
CA ASP A 257 20.75 6.54 8.48
C ASP A 257 19.38 5.94 8.81
N ILE A 258 19.26 5.36 10.01
CA ILE A 258 18.02 4.73 10.47
C ILE A 258 16.89 5.76 10.70
N LEU A 259 17.20 7.01 11.02
CA LEU A 259 16.18 8.04 11.18
C LEU A 259 15.56 8.38 9.82
N LYS A 260 16.39 8.53 8.78
CA LYS A 260 15.90 8.69 7.41
C LYS A 260 15.06 7.49 6.95
N LYS A 261 15.49 6.27 7.33
CA LYS A 261 14.75 5.04 7.02
C LYS A 261 13.40 5.03 7.73
N SER A 262 13.37 5.39 9.01
CA SER A 262 12.15 5.47 9.81
C SER A 262 11.16 6.51 9.24
N ASP A 263 11.65 7.69 8.88
CA ASP A 263 10.84 8.74 8.26
C ASP A 263 10.31 8.31 6.88
N HIS A 264 11.18 7.68 6.06
CA HIS A 264 10.79 7.22 4.72
C HIS A 264 9.69 6.14 4.77
N ASP A 265 9.81 5.18 5.70
CA ASP A 265 8.89 4.05 5.81
C ASP A 265 7.70 4.35 6.76
N ASN A 266 7.76 5.48 7.48
CA ASN A 266 6.82 5.87 8.54
C ASN A 266 6.70 4.79 9.64
N ILE A 267 7.84 4.21 10.06
CA ILE A 267 7.95 3.16 11.09
C ILE A 267 9.07 3.53 12.06
N ASP A 268 8.80 3.51 13.36
CA ASP A 268 9.83 3.70 14.40
C ASP A 268 10.64 2.42 14.62
N TYR A 269 11.69 2.24 13.82
CA TYR A 269 12.58 1.09 13.89
C TYR A 269 13.45 1.08 15.15
N LEU A 270 13.83 2.26 15.68
CA LEU A 270 14.59 2.34 16.92
C LEU A 270 13.77 1.85 18.12
N GLN A 271 12.49 2.16 18.15
CA GLN A 271 11.59 1.63 19.16
C GLN A 271 11.41 0.12 19.01
N ALA A 272 11.24 -0.37 17.78
CA ALA A 272 11.10 -1.80 17.50
C ALA A 272 12.36 -2.59 17.95
N GLU A 273 13.56 -2.06 17.70
CA GLU A 273 14.81 -2.68 18.13
C GLU A 273 14.91 -2.73 19.66
N LYS A 274 14.59 -1.63 20.38
CA LYS A 274 14.54 -1.59 21.85
C LYS A 274 13.58 -2.61 22.46
N LEU A 275 12.48 -2.90 21.75
CA LEU A 275 11.50 -3.90 22.17
C LEU A 275 11.89 -5.33 21.75
N GLY A 276 13.05 -5.51 21.10
CA GLY A 276 13.50 -6.81 20.60
C GLY A 276 12.66 -7.37 19.45
N ARG A 277 12.07 -6.46 18.63
CA ARG A 277 11.28 -6.80 17.44
C ARG A 277 12.05 -6.60 16.15
N ALA A 278 13.16 -5.89 16.18
CA ALA A 278 13.97 -5.62 15.02
C ALA A 278 15.46 -5.70 15.32
N TYR A 279 16.24 -5.88 14.26
CA TYR A 279 17.69 -5.68 14.21
C TYR A 279 18.00 -4.69 13.09
N ILE A 280 18.69 -3.62 13.40
CA ILE A 280 19.10 -2.62 12.43
C ILE A 280 20.49 -2.97 11.91
N ALA A 281 20.60 -3.18 10.59
CA ALA A 281 21.86 -3.53 9.95
C ALA A 281 22.92 -2.44 10.18
N THR A 282 24.10 -2.86 10.63
CA THR A 282 25.26 -2.00 10.91
C THR A 282 26.23 -1.98 9.72
N GLY A 283 27.32 -1.22 9.84
CA GLY A 283 28.39 -1.20 8.84
C GLY A 283 27.95 -0.59 7.50
N ASP A 284 27.85 -1.39 6.45
CA ASP A 284 27.42 -0.96 5.13
C ASP A 284 25.89 -0.85 4.98
N GLY A 285 25.16 -1.12 6.05
CA GLY A 285 23.69 -1.01 6.05
C GLY A 285 22.97 -2.09 5.24
N ILE A 286 23.65 -3.15 4.84
CA ILE A 286 23.11 -4.31 4.15
C ILE A 286 22.82 -5.41 5.19
N ILE A 287 21.73 -6.13 5.00
CA ILE A 287 21.41 -7.28 5.87
C ILE A 287 22.39 -8.42 5.57
N ASP A 288 23.12 -8.82 6.60
CA ASP A 288 24.01 -9.98 6.53
C ASP A 288 23.20 -11.28 6.65
N GLU A 289 23.31 -12.15 5.66
CA GLU A 289 22.61 -13.44 5.66
C GLU A 289 23.07 -14.35 6.81
N ASP A 290 24.33 -14.28 7.22
CA ASP A 290 24.84 -15.06 8.35
C ASP A 290 24.22 -14.61 9.67
N GLU A 291 23.94 -13.33 9.85
CA GLU A 291 23.20 -12.83 11.02
C GLU A 291 21.75 -13.35 11.02
N VAL A 292 21.08 -13.37 9.87
CA VAL A 292 19.73 -13.94 9.71
C VAL A 292 19.74 -15.44 10.01
N ILE A 293 20.72 -16.18 9.48
CA ILE A 293 20.88 -17.63 9.70
C ILE A 293 21.09 -17.93 11.19
N ASN A 294 22.03 -17.23 11.84
CA ASN A 294 22.33 -17.44 13.25
C ASN A 294 21.11 -17.17 14.13
N TRP A 295 20.41 -16.05 13.88
CA TRP A 295 19.20 -15.72 14.61
C TRP A 295 18.12 -16.80 14.42
N LEU A 296 17.89 -17.26 13.17
CA LEU A 296 16.90 -18.30 12.86
C LEU A 296 17.25 -19.62 13.56
N ILE A 297 18.50 -20.06 13.52
CA ILE A 297 18.93 -21.30 14.17
C ILE A 297 18.66 -21.23 15.67
N GLU A 298 19.09 -20.15 16.34
CA GLU A 298 18.85 -19.98 17.78
C GLU A 298 17.35 -19.93 18.11
N HIS A 299 16.57 -19.22 17.32
CA HIS A 299 15.14 -19.09 17.52
C HIS A 299 14.40 -20.42 17.32
N ILE A 300 14.74 -21.18 16.26
CA ILE A 300 14.17 -22.48 15.97
C ILE A 300 14.53 -23.49 17.07
N GLN A 301 15.79 -23.55 17.50
CA GLN A 301 16.25 -24.45 18.57
C GLN A 301 15.48 -24.21 19.86
N LYS A 302 15.31 -22.94 20.24
CA LYS A 302 14.53 -22.57 21.42
C LYS A 302 13.07 -22.99 21.33
N LEU A 303 12.46 -22.88 20.14
CA LEU A 303 11.08 -23.33 19.92
C LEU A 303 10.97 -24.86 19.92
N GLN A 304 11.97 -25.58 19.38
CA GLN A 304 11.99 -27.05 19.34
C GLN A 304 12.09 -27.69 20.73
N GLU A 305 12.49 -26.95 21.77
CA GLU A 305 12.42 -27.45 23.15
C GLU A 305 10.98 -27.74 23.58
N LYS A 306 9.99 -27.12 22.93
CA LYS A 306 8.58 -27.13 23.36
C LYS A 306 7.61 -27.53 22.25
N TYR A 307 7.95 -27.27 20.99
CA TYR A 307 7.06 -27.38 19.85
C TYR A 307 7.71 -28.17 18.69
N THR A 308 6.88 -28.74 17.84
CA THR A 308 7.28 -29.15 16.49
C THR A 308 7.30 -27.92 15.60
N VAL A 309 8.46 -27.60 15.03
CA VAL A 309 8.66 -26.40 14.21
C VAL A 309 8.68 -26.77 12.74
N THR A 310 7.90 -26.06 11.93
CA THR A 310 7.97 -26.08 10.47
C THR A 310 8.49 -24.74 10.00
N PHE A 311 9.58 -24.71 9.26
CA PHE A 311 10.17 -23.53 8.68
C PHE A 311 9.77 -23.39 7.20
N LEU A 312 9.16 -22.25 6.86
CA LEU A 312 8.72 -21.93 5.49
C LEU A 312 9.47 -20.69 5.00
N TYR A 313 9.88 -20.71 3.74
CA TYR A 313 10.63 -19.62 3.13
C TYR A 313 10.24 -19.43 1.67
N ASP A 314 10.47 -18.22 1.13
CA ASP A 314 10.33 -18.00 -0.31
C ASP A 314 11.31 -18.91 -1.07
N SER A 315 10.79 -19.67 -2.00
CA SER A 315 11.61 -20.60 -2.82
C SER A 315 12.56 -19.89 -3.78
N TRP A 316 12.56 -18.56 -3.82
CA TRP A 316 13.42 -17.76 -4.71
C TRP A 316 14.49 -16.98 -3.92
N GLY A 317 15.77 -17.22 -4.25
CA GLY A 317 16.89 -16.43 -3.74
C GLY A 317 17.30 -16.70 -2.29
N VAL A 318 16.81 -17.78 -1.66
CA VAL A 318 17.05 -18.15 -0.26
C VAL A 318 17.88 -19.44 -0.12
N ASP A 319 18.43 -19.95 -1.22
CA ASP A 319 19.13 -21.25 -1.25
C ASP A 319 20.25 -21.34 -0.19
N TYR A 320 21.06 -20.28 -0.03
CA TYR A 320 22.15 -20.25 0.94
C TYR A 320 21.66 -20.35 2.39
N ILE A 321 20.59 -19.60 2.73
CA ILE A 321 20.00 -19.66 4.07
C ILE A 321 19.38 -21.02 4.33
N ALA A 322 18.60 -21.53 3.38
CA ALA A 322 17.94 -22.82 3.50
C ALA A 322 18.94 -23.97 3.67
N ASP A 323 20.00 -24.02 2.85
CA ASP A 323 21.08 -25.00 2.95
C ASP A 323 21.83 -24.93 4.28
N SER A 324 22.06 -23.72 4.79
CA SER A 324 22.75 -23.51 6.06
C SER A 324 21.93 -23.96 7.26
N ILE A 325 20.62 -23.68 7.24
CA ILE A 325 19.69 -24.13 8.28
C ILE A 325 19.52 -25.66 8.23
N ASP A 326 19.37 -26.26 7.05
CA ASP A 326 19.25 -27.72 6.89
C ASP A 326 20.48 -28.46 7.42
N LYS A 327 21.67 -27.92 7.16
CA LYS A 327 22.92 -28.47 7.72
C LYS A 327 23.00 -28.37 9.23
N ALA A 328 22.54 -27.25 9.80
CA ALA A 328 22.56 -27.03 11.24
C ALA A 328 21.45 -27.78 11.98
N LEU A 329 20.30 -27.96 11.35
CA LEU A 329 19.08 -28.54 11.92
C LEU A 329 18.50 -29.65 11.01
N PRO A 330 19.17 -30.79 10.83
CA PRO A 330 18.86 -31.79 9.80
C PRO A 330 17.50 -32.50 9.96
N ASN A 331 16.83 -32.34 11.12
CA ASN A 331 15.51 -32.88 11.38
C ASN A 331 14.38 -31.83 11.33
N LEU A 332 14.70 -30.61 10.93
CA LEU A 332 13.73 -29.54 10.78
C LEU A 332 12.87 -29.79 9.53
N ILE A 333 11.54 -29.65 9.66
CA ILE A 333 10.67 -29.66 8.50
C ILE A 333 10.80 -28.30 7.81
N MET A 334 11.22 -28.30 6.54
CA MET A 334 11.46 -27.11 5.76
C MET A 334 10.65 -27.14 4.45
N LEU A 335 9.97 -26.02 4.13
CA LEU A 335 9.11 -25.92 2.94
C LEU A 335 9.41 -24.63 2.18
N GLY A 336 9.82 -24.76 0.91
CA GLY A 336 9.93 -23.62 -0.02
C GLY A 336 8.56 -23.25 -0.59
N VAL A 337 8.10 -22.03 -0.37
CA VAL A 337 6.83 -21.50 -0.86
C VAL A 337 7.06 -20.57 -2.05
N LYS A 338 6.30 -20.75 -3.14
CA LYS A 338 6.37 -19.84 -4.29
C LYS A 338 5.49 -18.62 -4.04
N GLN A 339 6.05 -17.43 -4.15
CA GLN A 339 5.31 -16.15 -3.99
C GLN A 339 4.47 -15.79 -5.24
N THR A 340 3.83 -16.76 -5.88
CA THR A 340 2.91 -16.49 -7.00
C THR A 340 1.47 -16.48 -6.53
N THR A 341 0.57 -15.81 -7.28
CA THR A 341 -0.83 -15.65 -6.89
C THR A 341 -1.53 -16.95 -6.51
N PRO A 342 -1.41 -18.06 -7.27
CA PRO A 342 -2.08 -19.31 -6.91
C PRO A 342 -1.67 -19.89 -5.55
N TYR A 343 -0.40 -19.70 -5.16
CA TYR A 343 0.13 -20.18 -3.88
C TYR A 343 -0.19 -19.25 -2.71
N MET A 344 -0.13 -17.94 -2.95
CA MET A 344 -0.30 -16.94 -1.88
C MET A 344 -1.76 -16.51 -1.67
N SER A 345 -2.64 -16.76 -2.64
CA SER A 345 -4.07 -16.39 -2.52
C SER A 345 -4.80 -17.15 -1.39
N PRO A 346 -4.71 -18.47 -1.24
CA PRO A 346 -5.39 -19.19 -0.17
C PRO A 346 -4.98 -18.70 1.23
N PRO A 347 -3.67 -18.61 1.60
CA PRO A 347 -3.28 -18.12 2.90
C PRO A 347 -3.65 -16.65 3.12
N SER A 348 -3.67 -15.83 2.06
CA SER A 348 -4.10 -14.43 2.16
C SER A 348 -5.59 -14.31 2.50
N ILE A 349 -6.45 -15.05 1.80
CA ILE A 349 -7.90 -15.08 2.06
C ILE A 349 -8.17 -15.61 3.47
N PHE A 350 -7.47 -16.67 3.87
CA PHE A 350 -7.64 -17.26 5.20
C PHE A 350 -7.21 -16.27 6.30
N THR A 351 -6.10 -15.55 6.10
CA THR A 351 -5.65 -14.51 7.04
C THR A 351 -6.67 -13.38 7.17
N GLN A 352 -7.26 -12.91 6.05
CA GLN A 352 -8.34 -11.92 6.09
C GLN A 352 -9.57 -12.45 6.85
N GLN A 353 -9.97 -13.69 6.61
CA GLN A 353 -11.08 -14.33 7.31
C GLN A 353 -10.83 -14.38 8.82
N LEU A 354 -9.65 -14.80 9.26
CA LEU A 354 -9.28 -14.84 10.68
C LEU A 354 -9.31 -13.45 11.33
N LEU A 355 -8.92 -12.39 10.63
CA LEU A 355 -9.03 -11.02 11.12
C LEU A 355 -10.49 -10.61 11.31
N VAL A 356 -11.36 -10.90 10.34
CA VAL A 356 -12.80 -10.61 10.40
C VAL A 356 -13.46 -11.40 11.55
N GLU A 357 -13.09 -12.67 11.74
CA GLU A 357 -13.59 -13.53 12.80
C GLU A 357 -12.98 -13.22 14.20
N ASN A 358 -12.06 -12.25 14.28
CA ASN A 358 -11.28 -11.93 15.48
C ASN A 358 -10.54 -13.17 16.04
N LYS A 359 -9.93 -13.95 15.15
CA LYS A 359 -9.15 -15.15 15.46
C LYS A 359 -7.67 -15.03 15.14
N LEU A 360 -7.24 -13.97 14.44
CA LEU A 360 -5.84 -13.63 14.26
C LEU A 360 -5.44 -12.58 15.26
N HIS A 361 -4.31 -12.82 15.93
CA HIS A 361 -3.80 -11.91 16.95
C HIS A 361 -2.29 -11.71 16.79
N PHE A 362 -1.81 -10.54 17.19
CA PHE A 362 -0.38 -10.23 17.24
C PHE A 362 -0.06 -9.37 18.48
N ILE A 363 1.23 -9.35 18.84
CA ILE A 363 1.66 -8.63 20.04
C ILE A 363 1.50 -7.12 19.81
N SER A 364 0.89 -6.43 20.77
CA SER A 364 0.47 -5.02 20.67
C SER A 364 1.62 -4.02 20.51
N ASP A 365 2.86 -4.41 20.77
CA ASP A 365 4.07 -3.58 20.59
C ASP A 365 4.79 -3.86 19.26
N ASP A 366 4.20 -4.66 18.36
CA ASP A 366 4.75 -4.95 17.04
C ASP A 366 4.24 -3.93 16.00
N ASN A 367 4.81 -2.74 16.03
CA ASN A 367 4.47 -1.64 15.14
C ASN A 367 4.83 -1.91 13.66
N ILE A 368 5.82 -2.80 13.40
CA ILE A 368 6.22 -3.16 12.04
C ILE A 368 5.16 -4.04 11.38
N LEU A 369 4.69 -5.08 12.07
CA LEU A 369 3.60 -5.93 11.57
C LEU A 369 2.28 -5.15 11.46
N GLU A 370 1.97 -4.28 12.44
CA GLU A 370 0.83 -3.37 12.36
C GLU A 370 0.86 -2.53 11.07
N SER A 371 1.99 -1.87 10.82
CA SER A 371 2.17 -1.07 9.60
C SER A 371 2.07 -1.92 8.35
N ALA A 372 2.62 -3.14 8.34
CA ALA A 372 2.56 -4.05 7.21
C ALA A 372 1.12 -4.46 6.87
N LEU A 373 0.29 -4.74 7.88
CA LEU A 373 -1.13 -5.04 7.72
C LEU A 373 -1.91 -3.85 7.13
N LEU A 374 -1.65 -2.64 7.61
CA LEU A 374 -2.33 -1.41 7.16
C LEU A 374 -1.88 -0.95 5.76
N ASN A 375 -0.61 -1.18 5.43
CA ASN A 375 -0.01 -0.80 4.14
C ASN A 375 -0.36 -1.76 3.00
N ALA A 376 -0.80 -2.97 3.31
CA ALA A 376 -1.08 -4.00 2.32
C ALA A 376 -2.36 -3.69 1.53
N ARG A 377 -2.28 -3.91 0.22
CA ARG A 377 -3.40 -3.82 -0.73
C ARG A 377 -3.62 -5.16 -1.39
N VAL A 378 -4.80 -5.36 -1.93
CA VAL A 378 -5.21 -6.59 -2.62
C VAL A 378 -5.61 -6.26 -4.04
N THR A 379 -5.08 -7.02 -4.99
CA THR A 379 -5.56 -7.03 -6.37
C THR A 379 -6.11 -8.40 -6.71
N LYS A 380 -7.13 -8.46 -7.57
CA LYS A 380 -7.72 -9.71 -8.03
C LYS A 380 -7.27 -10.00 -9.46
N ASN A 381 -6.98 -11.25 -9.75
CA ASN A 381 -6.75 -11.77 -11.10
C ASN A 381 -7.43 -13.14 -11.25
N ASP A 382 -7.27 -13.79 -12.42
CA ASP A 382 -7.89 -15.08 -12.71
C ASP A 382 -7.44 -16.23 -11.77
N TYR A 383 -6.35 -16.04 -11.05
CA TYR A 383 -5.75 -17.02 -10.14
C TYR A 383 -6.03 -16.74 -8.66
N GLY A 384 -6.79 -15.70 -8.34
CA GLY A 384 -7.14 -15.33 -6.98
C GLY A 384 -6.74 -13.92 -6.59
N ILE A 385 -6.49 -13.70 -5.30
CA ILE A 385 -6.03 -12.41 -4.78
C ILE A 385 -4.50 -12.38 -4.69
N LYS A 386 -3.93 -11.21 -4.97
CA LYS A 386 -2.51 -10.91 -4.78
C LYS A 386 -2.38 -9.75 -3.81
N VAL A 387 -1.60 -9.95 -2.76
CA VAL A 387 -1.21 -8.88 -1.84
C VAL A 387 -0.10 -8.06 -2.49
N ILE A 388 -0.22 -6.75 -2.46
CA ILE A 388 0.74 -5.81 -3.02
C ILE A 388 0.95 -4.63 -2.07
N LYS A 389 2.03 -3.88 -2.25
CA LYS A 389 2.24 -2.57 -1.63
C LYS A 389 1.85 -1.45 -2.60
N ASP A 390 1.26 -0.39 -2.07
CA ASP A 390 0.84 0.76 -2.87
C ASP A 390 2.05 1.59 -3.35
N THR A 391 3.03 1.77 -2.47
CA THR A 391 4.26 2.53 -2.74
C THR A 391 5.51 1.79 -2.26
N PHE A 392 6.70 2.22 -2.71
CA PHE A 392 7.96 1.62 -2.24
C PHE A 392 8.25 1.87 -0.77
N SER A 393 7.76 2.98 -0.21
CA SER A 393 7.88 3.28 1.22
C SER A 393 7.01 2.39 2.09
N ASN A 394 5.92 1.85 1.55
CA ASN A 394 5.03 0.97 2.28
C ASN A 394 5.66 -0.42 2.43
N LYS A 395 6.06 -0.75 3.65
CA LYS A 395 6.64 -2.05 3.97
C LYS A 395 5.54 -3.05 4.33
N ILE A 396 5.58 -4.23 3.69
CA ILE A 396 4.63 -5.33 3.91
C ILE A 396 5.35 -6.67 4.17
N ASP A 397 6.65 -6.62 4.41
CA ASP A 397 7.53 -7.80 4.51
C ASP A 397 7.09 -8.72 5.67
N ASN A 398 6.71 -8.15 6.82
CA ASN A 398 6.22 -8.93 7.96
C ASN A 398 4.84 -9.56 7.71
N LEU A 399 4.01 -8.95 6.86
CA LEU A 399 2.79 -9.62 6.39
C LEU A 399 3.14 -10.75 5.42
N TYR A 400 4.07 -10.56 4.49
CA TYR A 400 4.47 -11.63 3.58
C TYR A 400 5.07 -12.81 4.31
N SER A 401 5.96 -12.60 5.29
CA SER A 401 6.46 -13.69 6.13
C SER A 401 5.35 -14.39 6.92
N THR A 402 4.33 -13.65 7.36
CA THR A 402 3.12 -14.23 7.98
C THR A 402 2.33 -15.09 6.99
N LEU A 403 2.13 -14.63 5.75
CA LEU A 403 1.41 -15.38 4.72
C LEU A 403 2.18 -16.64 4.28
N ILE A 404 3.52 -16.59 4.27
CA ILE A 404 4.38 -17.76 4.03
C ILE A 404 4.18 -18.79 5.16
N ALA A 405 4.21 -18.36 6.44
CA ALA A 405 3.91 -19.26 7.55
C ALA A 405 2.48 -19.81 7.49
N MET A 406 1.51 -19.00 7.11
CA MET A 406 0.11 -19.34 7.00
C MET A 406 -0.16 -20.37 5.88
N PHE A 407 0.74 -20.48 4.88
CA PHE A 407 0.61 -21.44 3.79
C PHE A 407 0.36 -22.86 4.28
N GLU A 408 1.05 -23.27 5.34
CA GLU A 408 0.86 -24.60 5.98
C GLU A 408 -0.05 -24.51 7.22
N ALA A 409 0.08 -23.45 8.01
CA ALA A 409 -0.66 -23.31 9.26
C ALA A 409 -2.18 -23.33 9.11
N GLN A 410 -2.72 -22.91 7.95
CA GLN A 410 -4.16 -22.96 7.65
C GLN A 410 -4.77 -24.36 7.71
N TYR A 411 -3.94 -25.40 7.60
CA TYR A 411 -4.38 -26.79 7.64
C TYR A 411 -4.20 -27.46 9.01
N SER A 412 -3.49 -26.83 9.94
CA SER A 412 -3.11 -27.40 11.24
C SER A 412 -4.28 -27.91 12.09
N LEU A 413 -5.44 -27.24 12.03
CA LEU A 413 -6.63 -27.65 12.79
C LEU A 413 -7.40 -28.81 12.13
N LYS A 414 -7.36 -28.94 10.82
CA LYS A 414 -7.94 -30.07 10.11
C LYS A 414 -7.21 -31.36 10.48
N ASP A 415 -5.90 -31.29 10.56
CA ASP A 415 -5.05 -32.39 10.95
C ASP A 415 -5.23 -32.73 12.42
N TYR A 416 -5.35 -31.71 13.30
CA TYR A 416 -5.62 -31.90 14.73
C TYR A 416 -7.00 -32.52 15.02
N SER A 417 -8.02 -32.20 14.22
CA SER A 417 -9.39 -32.74 14.40
C SER A 417 -9.55 -34.16 13.84
N ASN A 418 -8.77 -34.53 12.82
CA ASN A 418 -8.86 -35.81 12.15
C ASN A 418 -7.93 -36.90 12.71
N ASN A 419 -6.88 -36.51 13.44
CA ASN A 419 -5.90 -37.42 13.97
C ASN A 419 -5.44 -37.05 15.38
N LYS A 420 -5.69 -37.97 16.31
CA LYS A 420 -4.84 -38.03 17.50
C LYS A 420 -3.45 -38.62 17.19
N ASP A 421 -3.18 -39.05 15.95
CA ASP A 421 -1.95 -39.78 15.65
C ASP A 421 -1.23 -39.49 14.31
N ASP A 422 -1.76 -38.70 13.35
CA ASP A 422 -1.02 -38.45 12.07
C ASP A 422 -1.17 -37.01 11.56
N SER A 423 -0.11 -36.21 11.59
CA SER A 423 0.02 -35.07 10.65
C SER A 423 0.23 -35.65 9.24
N PHE A 424 -0.34 -35.04 8.18
CA PHE A 424 -0.22 -35.50 6.80
C PHE A 424 1.24 -35.78 6.39
N PHE A 425 2.18 -35.07 6.98
CA PHE A 425 3.62 -35.24 6.80
C PHE A 425 4.33 -35.96 7.96
N ALA A 426 3.63 -36.32 9.06
CA ALA A 426 4.22 -37.08 10.16
C ALA A 426 4.64 -38.47 9.68
N GLY A 427 5.92 -38.70 9.65
CA GLY A 427 6.51 -39.95 9.13
C GLY A 427 7.04 -39.86 7.71
N MET A 428 6.86 -38.74 6.99
CA MET A 428 7.49 -38.51 5.71
C MET A 428 8.88 -37.90 5.88
N ASN A 429 9.87 -38.50 5.19
CA ASN A 429 11.19 -37.89 5.09
C ASN A 429 11.16 -36.75 4.02
N GLN A 430 12.20 -35.90 3.99
CA GLN A 430 12.30 -34.78 3.06
C GLN A 430 12.09 -35.19 1.60
N GLN A 431 12.58 -36.34 1.20
CA GLN A 431 12.46 -36.87 -0.16
C GLN A 431 11.01 -37.26 -0.53
N GLN A 432 10.22 -37.70 0.44
CA GLN A 432 8.80 -38.01 0.27
C GLN A 432 7.97 -36.72 0.20
N ILE A 433 8.32 -35.72 0.98
CA ILE A 433 7.73 -34.37 0.94
C ILE A 433 8.03 -33.72 -0.42
N ASP A 434 9.28 -33.77 -0.88
CA ASP A 434 9.70 -33.26 -2.19
C ASP A 434 9.00 -33.98 -3.35
N ASN A 435 8.78 -35.28 -3.24
CA ASN A 435 8.04 -36.07 -4.25
C ASN A 435 6.56 -35.69 -4.25
N TYR A 436 5.94 -35.50 -3.10
CA TYR A 436 4.55 -35.04 -3.01
C TYR A 436 4.38 -33.70 -3.74
N TYR A 437 5.27 -32.72 -3.53
CA TYR A 437 5.23 -31.44 -4.25
C TYR A 437 5.68 -31.53 -5.72
N LYS A 438 6.43 -32.57 -6.12
CA LYS A 438 6.77 -32.82 -7.54
C LYS A 438 5.62 -33.44 -8.33
N GLU A 439 4.79 -34.27 -7.70
CA GLU A 439 3.61 -34.87 -8.33
C GLU A 439 2.46 -33.89 -8.53
N TYR A 440 2.36 -32.85 -7.70
CA TYR A 440 1.42 -31.74 -7.88
C TYR A 440 2.02 -30.59 -8.71
N LYS A 441 2.70 -30.92 -9.81
CA LYS A 441 3.00 -29.96 -10.86
C LYS A 441 1.71 -29.64 -11.62
N PHE A 442 1.13 -28.46 -11.31
CA PHE A 442 0.21 -27.76 -12.19
C PHE A 442 0.94 -26.68 -12.96
#